data_96c269199ea0a52c42eec44fb1842821
#
_entry.id   96c269199ea0a52c42eec44fb1842821
#
_cell.length_a   1.000
_cell.length_b   1.000
_cell.length_c   1.000
_cell.angle_alpha   90.00
_cell.angle_beta   90.00
_cell.angle_gamma   90.00
#
_symmetry.space_group_name_H-M   'P 1'
#
loop_
_entity.id
_entity.type
_entity.pdbx_description
1 polymer ?
#
loop_
_entity_poly.entity_id
_entity_poly.type
_entity_poly.pdbx_seq_one_letter_code
_entity_poly.pdbx_strand_id
1 'polypeptide(L)'
;MPLALVYEFQGVTDGHYAAVSRHLGIDPETGQGDWPPGLISHAAGTADDGTFIVSEVWSSRDDQAAWKMKLAPALAANGVTVVPRVRWVPLTAHHRS
;
A
#
# COMPACT_ATOMS: atom_id res chain seq x y z
N MET A 1 16.02 11.30 3.39
CA MET A 1 15.99 10.21 2.41
C MET A 1 14.64 9.53 2.43
N PRO A 2 14.08 9.16 1.27
CA PRO A 2 12.86 8.37 1.22
C PRO A 2 13.02 7.01 1.85
N LEU A 3 11.88 6.42 2.21
CA LEU A 3 11.80 5.10 2.83
C LEU A 3 10.89 4.22 1.98
N ALA A 4 11.31 3.01 1.70
CA ALA A 4 10.44 2.01 1.11
C ALA A 4 9.69 1.27 2.22
N LEU A 5 8.45 0.91 1.92
CA LEU A 5 7.60 0.11 2.79
C LEU A 5 7.01 -1.03 1.98
N VAL A 6 7.18 -2.24 2.48
CA VAL A 6 6.65 -3.43 1.81
C VAL A 6 5.68 -4.14 2.76
N TYR A 7 4.46 -4.36 2.27
CA TYR A 7 3.46 -5.18 2.94
C TYR A 7 3.35 -6.52 2.22
N GLU A 8 3.30 -7.59 2.98
CA GLU A 8 3.05 -8.93 2.45
C GLU A 8 1.79 -9.48 3.11
N PHE A 9 0.75 -9.73 2.31
CA PHE A 9 -0.55 -10.22 2.78
C PHE A 9 -0.77 -11.65 2.32
N GLN A 10 -1.27 -12.50 3.21
CA GLN A 10 -1.77 -13.83 2.85
C GLN A 10 -3.29 -13.79 2.68
N GLY A 11 -3.79 -14.46 1.64
CA GLY A 11 -5.22 -14.57 1.39
C GLY A 11 -5.91 -13.31 0.86
N VAL A 12 -5.15 -12.30 0.46
CA VAL A 12 -5.67 -11.08 -0.17
C VAL A 12 -5.62 -11.23 -1.67
N THR A 13 -6.68 -10.83 -2.36
CA THR A 13 -6.82 -10.92 -3.81
C THR A 13 -6.85 -9.55 -4.47
N ASP A 14 -6.76 -9.52 -5.79
CA ASP A 14 -6.94 -8.29 -6.57
C ASP A 14 -8.32 -7.65 -6.30
N GLY A 15 -9.34 -8.49 -6.08
CA GLY A 15 -10.69 -8.02 -5.74
C GLY A 15 -10.73 -7.28 -4.41
N HIS A 16 -10.05 -7.78 -3.38
CA HIS A 16 -9.91 -7.09 -2.10
C HIS A 16 -9.20 -5.75 -2.29
N TYR A 17 -8.11 -5.75 -3.04
CA TYR A 17 -7.34 -4.54 -3.31
C TYR A 17 -8.20 -3.48 -4.01
N ALA A 18 -8.95 -3.87 -5.03
CA ALA A 18 -9.83 -2.96 -5.77
C ALA A 18 -10.92 -2.37 -4.86
N ALA A 19 -11.52 -3.18 -3.99
CA ALA A 19 -12.56 -2.72 -3.06
C ALA A 19 -12.00 -1.72 -2.04
N VAL A 20 -10.83 -2.00 -1.47
CA VAL A 20 -10.14 -1.09 -0.54
C VAL A 20 -9.78 0.22 -1.23
N SER A 21 -9.25 0.16 -2.44
CA SER A 21 -8.89 1.35 -3.22
C SER A 21 -10.12 2.25 -3.44
N ARG A 22 -11.24 1.70 -3.85
CA ARG A 22 -12.49 2.47 -4.04
C ARG A 22 -12.97 3.10 -2.74
N HIS A 23 -12.87 2.38 -1.65
CA HIS A 23 -13.22 2.90 -0.31
C HIS A 23 -12.38 4.13 0.04
N LEU A 24 -11.13 4.16 -0.39
CA LEU A 24 -10.19 5.26 -0.12
C LEU A 24 -10.28 6.40 -1.16
N GLY A 25 -11.17 6.31 -2.14
CA GLY A 25 -11.30 7.32 -3.17
C GLY A 25 -10.30 7.20 -4.30
N ILE A 26 -9.78 5.99 -4.54
CA ILE A 26 -8.80 5.70 -5.58
C ILE A 26 -9.43 4.76 -6.60
N ASP A 27 -9.32 5.10 -7.89
CA ASP A 27 -9.76 4.24 -8.98
C ASP A 27 -8.73 3.12 -9.18
N PRO A 28 -9.09 1.85 -8.94
CA PRO A 28 -8.13 0.76 -9.08
C PRO A 28 -7.69 0.48 -10.52
N GLU A 29 -8.45 0.93 -11.51
CA GLU A 29 -8.12 0.71 -12.92
C GLU A 29 -7.14 1.75 -13.46
N THR A 30 -7.35 3.02 -13.10
CA THR A 30 -6.50 4.12 -13.59
C THR A 30 -5.42 4.52 -12.61
N GLY A 31 -5.57 4.18 -11.34
CA GLY A 31 -4.66 4.61 -10.28
C GLY A 31 -4.83 6.07 -9.87
N GLN A 32 -5.88 6.75 -10.38
CA GLN A 32 -6.13 8.15 -10.01
C GLN A 32 -7.04 8.22 -8.79
N GLY A 33 -6.86 9.27 -7.99
CA GLY A 33 -7.70 9.51 -6.82
C GLY A 33 -6.97 10.20 -5.68
N ASP A 34 -7.48 9.95 -4.48
CA ASP A 34 -7.10 10.66 -3.25
C ASP A 34 -5.85 10.06 -2.58
N TRP A 35 -4.74 10.02 -3.31
CA TRP A 35 -3.48 9.57 -2.75
C TRP A 35 -2.99 10.52 -1.65
N PRO A 36 -2.39 10.00 -0.57
CA PRO A 36 -1.98 10.83 0.56
C PRO A 36 -0.72 11.65 0.26
N PRO A 37 -0.56 12.80 0.95
CA PRO A 37 0.69 13.53 0.90
C PRO A 37 1.86 12.65 1.38
N GLY A 38 3.02 12.83 0.77
CA GLY A 38 4.23 12.12 1.15
C GLY A 38 4.40 10.75 0.49
N LEU A 39 3.38 10.23 -0.17
CA LEU A 39 3.52 9.01 -0.97
C LEU A 39 4.19 9.36 -2.31
N ILE A 40 5.36 8.79 -2.56
CA ILE A 40 6.14 9.04 -3.76
C ILE A 40 5.78 8.06 -4.86
N SER A 41 5.64 6.78 -4.51
CA SER A 41 5.25 5.75 -5.46
C SER A 41 4.52 4.60 -4.76
N HIS A 42 3.72 3.86 -5.54
CA HIS A 42 2.92 2.75 -5.05
C HIS A 42 2.80 1.70 -6.14
N ALA A 43 2.99 0.45 -5.77
CA ALA A 43 2.77 -0.69 -6.66
C ALA A 43 2.19 -1.84 -5.85
N ALA A 44 1.34 -2.63 -6.48
CA ALA A 44 0.71 -3.77 -5.83
C ALA A 44 0.51 -4.92 -6.81
N GLY A 45 0.59 -6.12 -6.33
CA GLY A 45 0.36 -7.31 -7.15
C GLY A 45 0.53 -8.59 -6.37
N THR A 46 0.19 -9.69 -7.02
CA THR A 46 0.33 -11.03 -6.46
C THR A 46 1.64 -11.65 -6.92
N ALA A 47 2.46 -12.07 -5.97
CA ALA A 47 3.71 -12.77 -6.25
C ALA A 47 3.44 -14.20 -6.74
N ASP A 48 4.47 -14.85 -7.28
CA ASP A 48 4.36 -16.20 -7.83
C ASP A 48 3.89 -17.24 -6.80
N ASP A 49 4.17 -17.01 -5.52
CA ASP A 49 3.75 -17.89 -4.43
C ASP A 49 2.34 -17.59 -3.89
N GLY A 50 1.63 -16.64 -4.50
CA GLY A 50 0.29 -16.24 -4.08
C GLY A 50 0.24 -15.14 -3.03
N THR A 51 1.38 -14.69 -2.51
CA THR A 51 1.43 -13.58 -1.56
C THR A 51 1.06 -12.27 -2.26
N PHE A 52 0.12 -11.51 -1.69
CA PHE A 52 -0.20 -10.18 -2.20
C PHE A 52 0.77 -9.17 -1.63
N ILE A 53 1.49 -8.48 -2.50
CA ILE A 53 2.55 -7.55 -2.11
C ILE A 53 2.16 -6.13 -2.49
N VAL A 54 2.29 -5.21 -1.53
CA VAL A 54 2.16 -3.77 -1.76
C VAL A 54 3.52 -3.15 -1.47
N SER A 55 4.05 -2.42 -2.43
CA SER A 55 5.34 -1.75 -2.32
C SER A 55 5.13 -0.25 -2.47
N GLU A 56 5.64 0.52 -1.50
CA GLU A 56 5.46 1.96 -1.45
C GLU A 56 6.77 2.65 -1.16
N VAL A 57 6.91 3.89 -1.64
CA VAL A 57 8.00 4.78 -1.26
C VAL A 57 7.40 6.02 -0.64
N TRP A 58 7.84 6.36 0.56
CA TRP A 58 7.33 7.48 1.36
C TRP A 58 8.43 8.50 1.63
N SER A 59 8.04 9.77 1.69
CA SER A 59 8.98 10.83 2.09
C SER A 59 9.30 10.78 3.59
N SER A 60 8.36 10.31 4.42
CA SER A 60 8.57 10.15 5.86
C SER A 60 7.66 9.07 6.45
N ARG A 61 8.03 8.56 7.63
CA ARG A 61 7.19 7.63 8.39
C ARG A 61 5.94 8.31 8.93
N ASP A 62 6.00 9.59 9.25
CA ASP A 62 4.86 10.34 9.78
C ASP A 62 3.74 10.46 8.75
N ASP A 63 4.07 10.68 7.48
CA ASP A 63 3.09 10.71 6.39
C ASP A 63 2.39 9.36 6.24
N GLN A 64 3.14 8.28 6.32
CA GLN A 64 2.57 6.93 6.26
C GLN A 64 1.69 6.63 7.47
N ALA A 65 2.08 7.08 8.67
CA ALA A 65 1.29 6.86 9.87
C ALA A 65 -0.09 7.54 9.77
N ALA A 66 -0.14 8.75 9.21
CA ALA A 66 -1.40 9.44 8.95
C ALA A 66 -2.28 8.67 7.95
N TRP A 67 -1.69 8.14 6.89
CA TRP A 67 -2.38 7.31 5.90
C TRP A 67 -2.91 6.01 6.50
N LYS A 68 -2.13 5.37 7.36
CA LYS A 68 -2.50 4.12 8.02
C LYS A 68 -3.79 4.26 8.82
N MET A 69 -4.04 5.43 9.41
CA MET A 69 -5.27 5.69 10.16
C MET A 69 -6.52 5.65 9.27
N LYS A 70 -6.38 5.94 7.99
CA LYS A 70 -7.47 5.81 7.00
C LYS A 70 -7.51 4.41 6.41
N LEU A 71 -6.35 3.82 6.19
CA LEU A 71 -6.21 2.52 5.54
C LEU A 71 -6.78 1.39 6.42
N ALA A 72 -6.51 1.39 7.71
CA ALA A 72 -6.92 0.31 8.59
C ALA A 72 -8.45 0.09 8.62
N PRO A 73 -9.30 1.13 8.75
CA PRO A 73 -10.75 0.95 8.67
C PRO A 73 -11.21 0.47 7.28
N ALA A 74 -10.56 0.93 6.21
CA ALA A 74 -10.90 0.52 4.85
C ALA A 74 -10.61 -0.96 4.61
N LEU A 75 -9.49 -1.46 5.14
CA LEU A 75 -9.15 -2.89 5.09
C LEU A 75 -10.21 -3.71 5.82
N ALA A 76 -10.52 -3.34 7.06
CA ALA A 76 -11.51 -4.05 7.87
C ALA A 76 -12.90 -4.05 7.23
N ALA A 77 -13.35 -2.92 6.69
CA ALA A 77 -14.65 -2.79 6.04
C ALA A 77 -14.77 -3.65 4.77
N ASN A 78 -13.65 -4.04 4.16
CA ASN A 78 -13.62 -4.83 2.92
C ASN A 78 -13.13 -6.26 3.14
N GLY A 79 -13.20 -6.75 4.38
CA GLY A 79 -12.94 -8.15 4.71
C GLY A 79 -11.47 -8.53 4.79
N VAL A 80 -10.56 -7.55 4.80
CA VAL A 80 -9.13 -7.81 4.96
C VAL A 80 -8.80 -7.72 6.44
N THR A 81 -8.74 -8.87 7.10
CA THR A 81 -8.53 -8.97 8.55
C THR A 81 -7.19 -9.59 8.92
N VAL A 82 -6.44 -10.06 7.93
CA VAL A 82 -5.12 -10.63 8.15
C VAL A 82 -4.12 -9.54 8.52
N VAL A 83 -3.17 -9.88 9.39
CA VAL A 83 -2.07 -8.97 9.75
C VAL A 83 -0.96 -9.15 8.71
N PRO A 84 -0.61 -8.08 7.96
CA PRO A 84 0.46 -8.20 6.97
C PRO A 84 1.83 -8.26 7.64
N ARG A 85 2.77 -8.90 6.98
CA ARG A 85 4.18 -8.72 7.30
C ARG A 85 4.61 -7.37 6.73
N VAL A 86 5.21 -6.53 7.57
CA VAL A 86 5.61 -5.17 7.19
C VAL A 86 7.11 -5.03 7.28
N ARG A 87 7.72 -4.50 6.24
CA ARG A 87 9.15 -4.24 6.17
C ARG A 87 9.40 -2.80 5.77
N TRP A 88 10.09 -2.05 6.63
CA TRP A 88 10.60 -0.73 6.31
C TRP A 88 12.03 -0.84 5.81
N VAL A 89 12.32 -0.19 4.69
CA VAL A 89 13.64 -0.19 4.08
C VAL A 89 14.10 1.26 3.87
N PRO A 90 14.94 1.81 4.75
CA PRO A 90 15.58 3.09 4.47
C PRO A 90 16.39 2.96 3.20
N LEU A 91 16.14 3.83 2.23
CA LEU A 91 16.73 3.67 0.90
C LEU A 91 18.15 4.18 0.88
N THR A 92 19.05 3.34 0.34
CA THR A 92 20.42 3.74 0.01
C THR A 92 20.43 4.54 -1.29
N ALA A 93 19.54 4.18 -2.21
CA ALA A 93 19.43 4.83 -3.52
C ALA A 93 18.00 4.79 -4.00
N HIS A 94 17.57 5.86 -4.67
CA HIS A 94 16.26 5.98 -5.28
C HIS A 94 16.41 6.76 -6.58
N HIS A 95 16.37 6.05 -7.70
CA HIS A 95 16.58 6.63 -9.03
C HIS A 95 15.30 6.56 -9.84
N ARG A 96 15.07 7.61 -10.64
CA ARG A 96 14.01 7.61 -11.65
C ARG A 96 14.61 7.21 -13.00
N SER A 97 13.91 6.33 -13.68
CA SER A 97 14.28 5.96 -15.05
C SER A 97 13.64 6.90 -16.06
#